data_de0dc606d95207912830c65e009d2858
#
_entry.id   de0dc606d95207912830c65e009d2858
#
_cell.length_a   1.000
_cell.length_b   1.000
_cell.length_c   1.000
_cell.angle_alpha   90.00
_cell.angle_beta   90.00
_cell.angle_gamma   90.00
#
_symmetry.space_group_name_H-M   'P 1'
#
loop_
_entity.id
_entity.type
_entity.pdbx_description
1 polymer ?
#
loop_
_entity_poly.entity_id
_entity_poly.type
_entity_poly.pdbx_seq_one_letter_code
_entity_poly.pdbx_strand_id
1 'polypeptide(L)'
;SSGKIVNRMIHINRSCDDLINKLEAVRLLCRETGCAQRYLSHDALNAIHQETFRADALDGSDYHERFISYLHNIQDRDLTLGVAMTDGKGDRKLRPHQQDHKGSYVHIKNRGADGITISGIKAIVTGGPYMHELLVMPCRTMSSADEAFAVCCAVPIDAKGLTIISRPAGRPGDNAAKLSAKYGQSTAVCHFEDVF
;
A
#
# COMPACT_ATOMS: atom_id res chain seq x y z
N SER A 1 -16.79 12.76 12.42
CA SER A 1 -16.30 11.58 13.18
C SER A 1 -17.51 10.82 13.69
N SER A 2 -17.52 9.51 13.52
CA SER A 2 -18.59 8.63 13.99
C SER A 2 -18.70 8.51 15.52
N GLY A 3 -17.82 9.16 16.29
CA GLY A 3 -17.68 9.01 17.75
C GLY A 3 -17.11 7.64 18.18
N LYS A 4 -16.75 6.76 17.22
CA LYS A 4 -16.17 5.46 17.51
C LYS A 4 -14.69 5.57 17.92
N ILE A 5 -14.25 4.70 18.82
CA ILE A 5 -12.84 4.49 19.11
C ILE A 5 -12.25 3.61 18.01
N VAL A 6 -11.24 4.12 17.31
CA VAL A 6 -10.54 3.42 16.23
C VAL A 6 -9.06 3.30 16.53
N ASN A 7 -8.38 2.37 15.84
CA ASN A 7 -6.95 2.19 15.96
C ASN A 7 -6.20 3.45 15.49
N ARG A 8 -5.30 3.96 16.34
CA ARG A 8 -4.52 5.16 16.06
C ARG A 8 -3.66 5.04 14.79
N MET A 9 -3.24 3.82 14.41
CA MET A 9 -2.42 3.61 13.21
C MET A 9 -3.16 3.84 11.89
N ILE A 10 -4.51 3.81 11.91
CA ILE A 10 -5.37 4.10 10.75
C ILE A 10 -6.17 5.40 10.94
N HIS A 11 -5.68 6.30 11.79
CA HIS A 11 -6.21 7.64 11.97
C HIS A 11 -5.53 8.63 11.00
N ILE A 12 -6.29 9.53 10.40
CA ILE A 12 -5.74 10.62 9.59
C ILE A 12 -5.26 11.73 10.52
N ASN A 13 -4.01 12.15 10.37
CA ASN A 13 -3.42 13.20 11.19
C ASN A 13 -4.06 14.56 10.88
N ARG A 14 -4.49 15.27 11.90
CA ARG A 14 -5.09 16.62 11.80
C ARG A 14 -4.20 17.71 12.39
N SER A 15 -3.16 17.32 13.13
CA SER A 15 -2.23 18.20 13.79
C SER A 15 -0.85 17.57 13.92
N CYS A 16 0.14 18.38 14.27
CA CYS A 16 1.48 17.88 14.63
C CYS A 16 1.43 16.96 15.85
N ASP A 17 0.53 17.25 16.80
CA ASP A 17 0.37 16.42 18.01
C ASP A 17 -0.16 15.02 17.67
N ASP A 18 -1.07 14.90 16.69
CA ASP A 18 -1.51 13.58 16.20
C ASP A 18 -0.34 12.76 15.67
N LEU A 19 0.55 13.40 14.89
CA LEU A 19 1.74 12.74 14.36
C LEU A 19 2.72 12.35 15.46
N ILE A 20 3.01 13.25 16.42
CA ILE A 20 3.90 12.98 17.55
C ILE A 20 3.36 11.80 18.38
N ASN A 21 2.07 11.83 18.73
CA ASN A 21 1.43 10.76 19.50
C ASN A 21 1.47 9.41 18.76
N LYS A 22 1.35 9.44 17.43
CA LYS A 22 1.47 8.22 16.60
C LYS A 22 2.89 7.67 16.61
N LEU A 23 3.89 8.54 16.48
CA LEU A 23 5.31 8.14 16.54
C LEU A 23 5.68 7.57 17.92
N GLU A 24 5.16 8.14 19.00
CA GLU A 24 5.34 7.58 20.35
C GLU A 24 4.71 6.19 20.48
N ALA A 25 3.51 5.99 19.92
CA ALA A 25 2.87 4.67 19.89
C ALA A 25 3.70 3.65 19.08
N VAL A 26 4.27 4.05 17.92
CA VAL A 26 5.19 3.21 17.14
C VAL A 26 6.43 2.85 17.96
N ARG A 27 7.01 3.84 18.67
CA ARG A 27 8.19 3.62 19.51
C ARG A 27 7.91 2.63 20.65
N LEU A 28 6.76 2.75 21.28
CA LEU A 28 6.31 1.82 22.34
C LEU A 28 6.16 0.40 21.77
N LEU A 29 5.45 0.25 20.64
CA LEU A 29 5.29 -1.05 19.99
C LEU A 29 6.63 -1.68 19.61
N CYS A 30 7.57 -0.90 19.06
CA CYS A 30 8.90 -1.41 18.72
C CYS A 30 9.70 -1.87 19.93
N ARG A 31 9.54 -1.23 21.08
CA ARG A 31 10.19 -1.67 22.33
C ARG A 31 9.65 -3.01 22.82
N GLU A 32 8.34 -3.21 22.72
CA GLU A 32 7.67 -4.41 23.21
C GLU A 32 7.81 -5.60 22.25
N THR A 33 7.74 -5.35 20.94
CA THR A 33 7.65 -6.41 19.93
C THR A 33 8.87 -6.51 19.01
N GLY A 34 9.81 -5.57 19.09
CA GLY A 34 10.97 -5.46 18.20
C GLY A 34 10.63 -4.89 16.82
N CYS A 35 9.37 -4.86 16.42
CA CYS A 35 8.91 -4.34 15.13
C CYS A 35 7.46 -3.90 15.22
N ALA A 36 7.11 -2.80 14.57
CA ALA A 36 5.75 -2.27 14.52
C ALA A 36 5.21 -2.26 13.09
N GLN A 37 4.89 -3.43 12.53
CA GLN A 37 4.39 -3.55 11.14
C GLN A 37 3.09 -2.78 10.91
N ARG A 38 2.25 -2.64 11.93
CA ARG A 38 0.94 -2.01 11.85
C ARG A 38 0.97 -0.54 11.39
N TYR A 39 2.12 0.14 11.51
CA TYR A 39 2.23 1.54 11.12
C TYR A 39 2.51 1.76 9.62
N LEU A 40 2.84 0.71 8.86
CA LEU A 40 3.37 0.81 7.49
C LEU A 40 2.47 1.55 6.49
N SER A 41 1.18 1.63 6.74
CA SER A 41 0.23 2.27 5.82
C SER A 41 -0.22 3.66 6.25
N HIS A 42 0.21 4.14 7.43
CA HIS A 42 -0.34 5.39 7.96
C HIS A 42 0.01 6.62 7.13
N ASP A 43 1.21 6.68 6.58
CA ASP A 43 1.67 7.73 5.68
C ASP A 43 0.94 7.67 4.33
N ALA A 44 0.77 6.49 3.76
CA ALA A 44 -0.01 6.28 2.55
C ALA A 44 -1.47 6.74 2.70
N LEU A 45 -2.13 6.40 3.81
CA LEU A 45 -3.50 6.84 4.07
C LEU A 45 -3.61 8.37 4.17
N ASN A 46 -2.64 9.01 4.83
CA ASN A 46 -2.62 10.47 4.93
C ASN A 46 -2.36 11.14 3.57
N ALA A 47 -1.46 10.57 2.76
CA ALA A 47 -1.19 11.06 1.41
C ALA A 47 -2.42 10.91 0.49
N ILE A 48 -3.07 9.74 0.50
CA ILE A 48 -4.29 9.50 -0.30
C ILE A 48 -5.41 10.45 0.14
N HIS A 49 -5.59 10.66 1.44
CA HIS A 49 -6.58 11.60 1.96
C HIS A 49 -6.38 13.02 1.39
N GLN A 50 -5.14 13.50 1.39
CA GLN A 50 -4.82 14.83 0.88
C GLN A 50 -4.97 14.91 -0.65
N GLU A 51 -4.44 13.93 -1.38
CA GLU A 51 -4.43 13.97 -2.84
C GLU A 51 -5.80 13.72 -3.45
N THR A 52 -6.64 12.89 -2.85
CA THR A 52 -8.04 12.72 -3.31
C THR A 52 -8.85 13.99 -3.11
N PHE A 53 -8.70 14.65 -1.94
CA PHE A 53 -9.35 15.95 -1.71
C PHE A 53 -8.94 17.01 -2.74
N ARG A 54 -7.64 17.04 -3.06
CA ARG A 54 -7.08 17.95 -4.05
C ARG A 54 -7.57 17.63 -5.47
N ALA A 55 -7.62 16.35 -5.84
CA ALA A 55 -8.11 15.92 -7.16
C ALA A 55 -9.56 16.31 -7.36
N ASP A 56 -10.43 16.07 -6.38
CA ASP A 56 -11.84 16.44 -6.47
C ASP A 56 -12.03 17.96 -6.64
N ALA A 57 -11.21 18.75 -5.94
CA ALA A 57 -11.25 20.21 -6.07
C ALA A 57 -10.78 20.73 -7.44
N LEU A 58 -9.90 20.00 -8.14
CA LEU A 58 -9.36 20.37 -9.44
C LEU A 58 -10.19 19.84 -10.61
N ASP A 59 -10.64 18.59 -10.51
CA ASP A 59 -11.20 17.84 -11.63
C ASP A 59 -12.68 17.50 -11.45
N GLY A 60 -13.28 17.82 -10.28
CA GLY A 60 -14.68 17.53 -9.97
C GLY A 60 -14.97 16.03 -9.86
N SER A 61 -13.95 15.24 -9.47
CA SER A 61 -14.10 13.80 -9.24
C SER A 61 -14.76 13.51 -7.87
N ASP A 62 -15.00 12.23 -7.57
CA ASP A 62 -15.57 11.73 -6.31
C ASP A 62 -14.57 10.85 -5.53
N TYR A 63 -13.29 10.98 -5.79
CA TYR A 63 -12.25 10.14 -5.20
C TYR A 63 -12.15 10.29 -3.69
N HIS A 64 -12.37 11.50 -3.18
CA HIS A 64 -12.29 11.75 -1.74
C HIS A 64 -13.45 11.10 -0.98
N GLU A 65 -14.67 11.16 -1.50
CA GLU A 65 -15.82 10.48 -0.90
C GLU A 65 -15.62 8.96 -0.87
N ARG A 66 -15.13 8.38 -1.97
CA ARG A 66 -14.79 6.95 -2.03
C ARG A 66 -13.70 6.59 -1.03
N PHE A 67 -12.65 7.42 -0.91
CA PHE A 67 -11.60 7.21 0.06
C PHE A 67 -12.12 7.30 1.51
N ILE A 68 -12.98 8.25 1.84
CA ILE A 68 -13.56 8.38 3.18
C ILE A 68 -14.42 7.15 3.52
N SER A 69 -15.21 6.66 2.58
CA SER A 69 -16.00 5.42 2.73
C SER A 69 -15.09 4.22 2.99
N TYR A 70 -14.01 4.10 2.23
CA TYR A 70 -12.98 3.08 2.43
C TYR A 70 -12.30 3.21 3.80
N LEU A 71 -11.91 4.42 4.20
CA LEU A 71 -11.29 4.70 5.50
C LEU A 71 -12.19 4.25 6.66
N HIS A 72 -13.48 4.56 6.59
CA HIS A 72 -14.44 4.11 7.61
C HIS A 72 -14.53 2.57 7.66
N ASN A 73 -14.58 1.89 6.51
CA ASN A 73 -14.60 0.43 6.47
C ASN A 73 -13.36 -0.19 7.13
N ILE A 74 -12.15 0.28 6.81
CA ILE A 74 -10.92 -0.25 7.41
C ILE A 74 -10.81 0.07 8.91
N GLN A 75 -11.35 1.21 9.34
CA GLN A 75 -11.41 1.59 10.75
C GLN A 75 -12.41 0.71 11.54
N ASP A 76 -13.60 0.47 11.00
CA ASP A 76 -14.63 -0.35 11.62
C ASP A 76 -14.21 -1.82 11.76
N ARG A 77 -13.46 -2.32 10.81
CA ARG A 77 -12.96 -3.71 10.76
C ARG A 77 -11.56 -3.88 11.36
N ASP A 78 -10.92 -2.78 11.76
CA ASP A 78 -9.53 -2.75 12.26
C ASP A 78 -8.53 -3.44 11.33
N LEU A 79 -8.59 -3.16 10.02
CA LEU A 79 -7.76 -3.82 9.03
C LEU A 79 -6.30 -3.35 9.11
N THR A 80 -5.38 -4.28 8.88
CA THR A 80 -3.96 -4.00 8.70
C THR A 80 -3.65 -3.93 7.21
N LEU A 81 -3.03 -2.84 6.78
CA LEU A 81 -2.77 -2.56 5.37
C LEU A 81 -1.28 -2.65 5.05
N GLY A 82 -0.97 -3.19 3.89
CA GLY A 82 0.35 -3.13 3.28
C GLY A 82 0.42 -2.07 2.18
N VAL A 83 1.62 -1.54 1.91
CA VAL A 83 1.82 -0.59 0.81
C VAL A 83 2.55 -1.27 -0.33
N ALA A 84 1.87 -1.46 -1.44
CA ALA A 84 2.40 -2.03 -2.68
C ALA A 84 2.72 -0.91 -3.68
N MET A 85 3.82 -0.18 -3.42
CA MET A 85 4.21 0.99 -4.22
C MET A 85 5.26 0.64 -5.28
N THR A 86 6.33 -0.04 -4.89
CA THR A 86 7.46 -0.31 -5.80
C THR A 86 7.08 -1.33 -6.87
N ASP A 87 7.20 -0.96 -8.14
CA ASP A 87 6.99 -1.86 -9.27
C ASP A 87 8.23 -2.72 -9.57
N GLY A 88 8.06 -3.78 -10.36
CA GLY A 88 9.15 -4.67 -10.79
C GLY A 88 10.25 -3.95 -11.59
N LYS A 89 9.89 -2.87 -12.28
CA LYS A 89 10.79 -1.92 -12.96
C LYS A 89 11.66 -2.53 -14.05
N GLY A 90 11.54 -2.86 -15.10
CA GLY A 90 12.49 -3.27 -16.15
C GLY A 90 13.68 -2.31 -16.29
N ASP A 91 13.87 -1.69 -17.42
CA ASP A 91 14.89 -0.64 -17.60
C ASP A 91 14.48 0.63 -16.86
N ARG A 92 15.29 1.02 -15.86
CA ARG A 92 15.03 2.21 -15.01
C ARG A 92 15.14 3.55 -15.75
N LYS A 93 15.77 3.57 -16.93
CA LYS A 93 15.88 4.76 -17.77
C LYS A 93 14.59 5.01 -18.56
N LEU A 94 13.77 3.97 -18.77
CA LEU A 94 12.53 4.03 -19.52
C LEU A 94 11.34 4.37 -18.59
N ARG A 95 10.34 4.99 -19.18
CA ARG A 95 9.06 5.21 -18.52
C ARG A 95 8.19 3.93 -18.58
N PRO A 96 7.14 3.82 -17.74
CA PRO A 96 6.28 2.63 -17.72
C PRO A 96 5.75 2.24 -19.11
N HIS A 97 5.25 3.20 -19.89
CA HIS A 97 4.73 2.96 -21.25
C HIS A 97 5.79 2.54 -22.26
N GLN A 98 7.07 2.80 -21.99
CA GLN A 98 8.22 2.50 -22.87
C GLN A 98 8.86 1.13 -22.59
N GLN A 99 8.43 0.44 -21.53
CA GLN A 99 8.99 -0.86 -21.17
C GLN A 99 8.62 -1.93 -22.21
N ASP A 100 9.57 -2.79 -22.56
CA ASP A 100 9.33 -3.94 -23.42
C ASP A 100 8.28 -4.87 -22.83
N HIS A 101 8.32 -5.03 -21.49
CA HIS A 101 7.36 -5.83 -20.73
C HIS A 101 6.49 -4.94 -19.87
N LYS A 102 5.28 -4.64 -20.34
CA LYS A 102 4.30 -3.82 -19.59
C LYS A 102 4.00 -4.37 -18.18
N GLY A 103 4.03 -5.69 -18.01
CA GLY A 103 3.83 -6.36 -16.74
C GLY A 103 4.89 -6.05 -15.67
N SER A 104 6.00 -5.37 -16.01
CA SER A 104 6.97 -4.86 -15.03
C SER A 104 6.42 -3.78 -14.11
N TYR A 105 5.32 -3.15 -14.53
CA TYR A 105 4.56 -2.17 -13.74
C TYR A 105 3.12 -2.62 -13.63
N VAL A 106 2.49 -2.36 -12.48
CA VAL A 106 1.05 -2.55 -12.36
C VAL A 106 0.34 -1.52 -13.24
N HIS A 107 -0.61 -2.00 -14.03
CA HIS A 107 -1.37 -1.19 -14.97
C HIS A 107 -2.82 -1.65 -15.06
N ILE A 108 -3.67 -0.74 -15.51
CA ILE A 108 -5.07 -1.03 -15.81
C ILE A 108 -5.12 -1.80 -17.14
N LYS A 109 -5.67 -3.00 -17.09
CA LYS A 109 -5.91 -3.84 -18.28
C LYS A 109 -7.28 -3.59 -18.89
N ASN A 110 -8.30 -3.43 -18.03
CA ASN A 110 -9.66 -3.12 -18.45
C ASN A 110 -10.30 -2.11 -17.49
N ARG A 111 -11.18 -1.27 -18.04
CA ARG A 111 -12.08 -0.38 -17.29
C ARG A 111 -13.52 -0.75 -17.63
N GLY A 112 -14.36 -0.87 -16.63
CA GLY A 112 -15.79 -1.11 -16.74
C GLY A 112 -16.60 -0.17 -15.86
N ALA A 113 -17.92 -0.26 -15.94
CA ALA A 113 -18.82 0.50 -15.07
C ALA A 113 -18.63 0.14 -13.59
N ASP A 114 -18.30 -1.12 -13.29
CA ASP A 114 -18.20 -1.64 -11.94
C ASP A 114 -16.80 -1.52 -11.32
N GLY A 115 -15.77 -1.12 -12.11
CA GLY A 115 -14.41 -1.00 -11.61
C GLY A 115 -13.34 -1.17 -12.66
N ILE A 116 -12.14 -1.52 -12.19
CA ILE A 116 -10.95 -1.74 -13.02
C ILE A 116 -10.38 -3.13 -12.80
N THR A 117 -9.79 -3.69 -13.85
CA THR A 117 -8.96 -4.90 -13.76
C THR A 117 -7.51 -4.51 -13.90
N ILE A 118 -6.66 -4.94 -12.98
CA ILE A 118 -5.23 -4.62 -12.97
C ILE A 118 -4.38 -5.86 -13.18
N SER A 119 -3.23 -5.67 -13.83
CA SER A 119 -2.18 -6.68 -14.00
C SER A 119 -0.81 -6.07 -13.82
N GLY A 120 0.18 -6.88 -13.41
CA GLY A 120 1.58 -6.47 -13.26
C GLY A 120 2.18 -6.92 -11.94
N ILE A 121 3.35 -6.34 -11.60
CA ILE A 121 4.14 -6.78 -10.45
C ILE A 121 4.45 -5.60 -9.53
N LYS A 122 4.22 -5.80 -8.22
CA LYS A 122 4.78 -4.97 -7.15
C LYS A 122 5.85 -5.76 -6.40
N ALA A 123 7.01 -5.14 -6.23
CA ALA A 123 8.13 -5.74 -5.53
C ALA A 123 8.36 -5.10 -4.16
N ILE A 124 9.01 -5.87 -3.26
CA ILE A 124 9.41 -5.38 -1.91
C ILE A 124 8.21 -4.86 -1.11
N VAL A 125 7.09 -5.61 -1.15
CA VAL A 125 5.91 -5.31 -0.33
C VAL A 125 6.17 -5.81 1.08
N THR A 126 6.56 -4.88 1.95
CA THR A 126 6.91 -5.19 3.35
C THR A 126 5.68 -5.69 4.11
N GLY A 127 5.84 -6.81 4.79
CA GLY A 127 4.76 -7.43 5.56
C GLY A 127 3.63 -8.03 4.73
N GLY A 128 3.73 -8.03 3.39
CA GLY A 128 2.66 -8.44 2.47
C GLY A 128 1.85 -9.66 2.91
N PRO A 129 2.49 -10.79 3.32
CA PRO A 129 1.76 -11.99 3.73
C PRO A 129 0.90 -11.85 5.00
N TYR A 130 1.10 -10.80 5.77
CA TYR A 130 0.43 -10.58 7.06
C TYR A 130 -0.61 -9.46 7.03
N MET A 131 -0.89 -8.91 5.85
CA MET A 131 -1.83 -7.80 5.67
C MET A 131 -3.24 -8.33 5.32
N HIS A 132 -4.25 -7.54 5.61
CA HIS A 132 -5.60 -7.83 5.15
C HIS A 132 -5.83 -7.31 3.73
N GLU A 133 -5.23 -6.16 3.41
CA GLU A 133 -5.34 -5.51 2.11
C GLU A 133 -4.02 -4.84 1.73
N LEU A 134 -3.81 -4.68 0.43
CA LEU A 134 -2.69 -3.95 -0.15
C LEU A 134 -3.17 -2.64 -0.76
N LEU A 135 -2.59 -1.51 -0.33
CA LEU A 135 -2.70 -0.24 -1.03
C LEU A 135 -1.75 -0.25 -2.22
N VAL A 136 -2.28 -0.48 -3.40
CA VAL A 136 -1.53 -0.43 -4.65
C VAL A 136 -1.43 1.02 -5.10
N MET A 137 -0.20 1.52 -5.25
CA MET A 137 0.07 2.93 -5.56
C MET A 137 1.14 3.04 -6.65
N PRO A 138 1.15 4.13 -7.44
CA PRO A 138 2.22 4.38 -8.40
C PRO A 138 3.53 4.69 -7.69
N CYS A 139 4.65 4.16 -8.19
CA CYS A 139 5.97 4.35 -7.56
C CYS A 139 6.73 5.59 -8.05
N ARG A 140 6.16 6.33 -8.99
CA ARG A 140 6.77 7.53 -9.59
C ARG A 140 5.71 8.45 -10.18
N THR A 141 6.07 9.70 -10.44
CA THR A 141 5.22 10.64 -11.19
C THR A 141 4.94 10.08 -12.58
N MET A 142 3.68 10.02 -12.96
CA MET A 142 3.20 9.57 -14.26
C MET A 142 3.02 10.76 -15.22
N SER A 143 3.17 10.52 -16.51
CA SER A 143 2.82 11.45 -17.57
C SER A 143 1.47 11.03 -18.19
N SER A 144 0.90 11.84 -19.07
CA SER A 144 -0.30 11.45 -19.82
C SER A 144 -0.14 10.14 -20.61
N ALA A 145 1.05 9.88 -21.13
CA ALA A 145 1.37 8.61 -21.80
C ALA A 145 1.44 7.40 -20.86
N ASP A 146 1.54 7.62 -19.56
CA ASP A 146 1.56 6.58 -18.52
C ASP A 146 0.19 6.39 -17.85
N GLU A 147 -0.91 6.93 -18.38
CA GLU A 147 -2.24 6.94 -17.75
C GLU A 147 -2.66 5.55 -17.25
N ALA A 148 -2.45 4.51 -18.05
CA ALA A 148 -2.80 3.15 -17.67
C ALA A 148 -2.02 2.62 -16.46
N PHE A 149 -0.90 3.25 -16.11
CA PHE A 149 -0.02 2.87 -14.99
C PHE A 149 -0.25 3.72 -13.73
N ALA A 150 -1.10 4.75 -13.82
CA ALA A 150 -1.47 5.61 -12.70
C ALA A 150 -2.56 4.94 -11.84
N VAL A 151 -2.22 3.78 -11.24
CA VAL A 151 -3.15 2.97 -10.44
C VAL A 151 -3.02 3.31 -8.98
N CYS A 152 -4.15 3.66 -8.35
CA CYS A 152 -4.27 3.78 -6.89
C CYS A 152 -5.56 3.08 -6.44
N CYS A 153 -5.43 1.93 -5.77
CA CYS A 153 -6.57 1.15 -5.28
C CYS A 153 -6.19 0.30 -4.06
N ALA A 154 -7.18 -0.22 -3.36
CA ALA A 154 -7.00 -1.25 -2.33
C ALA A 154 -7.37 -2.62 -2.89
N VAL A 155 -6.54 -3.62 -2.61
CA VAL A 155 -6.74 -5.01 -3.07
C VAL A 155 -6.72 -5.93 -1.86
N PRO A 156 -7.78 -6.70 -1.59
CA PRO A 156 -7.79 -7.73 -0.56
C PRO A 156 -6.67 -8.77 -0.79
N ILE A 157 -6.10 -9.27 0.30
CA ILE A 157 -4.96 -10.21 0.21
C ILE A 157 -5.34 -11.55 -0.43
N ASP A 158 -6.61 -11.90 -0.38
CA ASP A 158 -7.23 -13.12 -0.94
C ASP A 158 -7.90 -12.87 -2.30
N ALA A 159 -7.66 -11.70 -2.92
CA ALA A 159 -8.24 -11.38 -4.22
C ALA A 159 -7.85 -12.43 -5.27
N LYS A 160 -8.83 -12.86 -6.06
CA LYS A 160 -8.59 -13.79 -7.17
C LYS A 160 -7.62 -13.15 -8.18
N GLY A 161 -6.59 -13.89 -8.56
CA GLY A 161 -5.53 -13.42 -9.46
C GLY A 161 -4.35 -12.74 -8.76
N LEU A 162 -4.40 -12.56 -7.43
CA LEU A 162 -3.26 -12.10 -6.65
C LEU A 162 -2.40 -13.29 -6.20
N THR A 163 -1.12 -13.30 -6.60
CA THR A 163 -0.12 -14.26 -6.10
C THR A 163 0.93 -13.53 -5.29
N ILE A 164 1.20 -14.02 -4.07
CA ILE A 164 2.17 -13.45 -3.15
C ILE A 164 3.35 -14.39 -2.97
N ILE A 165 4.51 -13.95 -3.43
CA ILE A 165 5.77 -14.67 -3.28
C ILE A 165 6.54 -14.06 -2.12
N SER A 166 6.50 -14.72 -0.99
CA SER A 166 7.09 -14.23 0.25
C SER A 166 8.56 -14.58 0.38
N ARG A 167 9.36 -13.61 0.83
CA ARG A 167 10.71 -13.82 1.30
C ARG A 167 10.71 -13.80 2.83
N PRO A 168 11.35 -14.76 3.51
CA PRO A 168 11.46 -14.74 4.98
C PRO A 168 12.20 -13.51 5.48
N ALA A 169 11.88 -13.10 6.70
CA ALA A 169 12.45 -11.92 7.35
C ALA A 169 13.96 -12.01 7.57
N GLY A 170 14.49 -13.20 7.84
CA GLY A 170 15.90 -13.45 8.03
C GLY A 170 16.28 -14.84 7.55
N ARG A 171 17.57 -15.14 7.53
CA ARG A 171 18.08 -16.49 7.22
C ARG A 171 18.08 -17.30 8.50
N PRO A 172 17.38 -18.43 8.58
CA PRO A 172 17.48 -19.34 9.72
C PRO A 172 18.94 -19.72 9.98
N GLY A 173 19.39 -19.58 11.24
CA GLY A 173 20.77 -19.92 11.63
C GLY A 173 21.84 -18.87 11.29
N ASP A 174 21.48 -17.71 10.76
CA ASP A 174 22.42 -16.62 10.53
C ASP A 174 22.80 -15.93 11.85
N ASN A 175 23.97 -16.31 12.38
CA ASN A 175 24.52 -15.73 13.61
C ASN A 175 25.01 -14.29 13.45
N ALA A 176 25.26 -13.83 12.22
CA ALA A 176 25.70 -12.46 11.95
C ALA A 176 24.54 -11.45 11.96
N ALA A 177 23.32 -11.91 11.69
CA ALA A 177 22.12 -11.08 11.59
C ALA A 177 21.06 -11.45 12.64
N LYS A 178 21.44 -11.63 13.88
CA LYS A 178 20.56 -12.10 14.99
C LYS A 178 19.30 -11.27 15.17
N LEU A 179 19.41 -9.94 15.07
CA LEU A 179 18.26 -9.05 15.21
C LEU A 179 17.27 -9.24 14.06
N SER A 180 17.73 -9.22 12.82
CA SER A 180 16.89 -9.44 11.64
C SER A 180 16.28 -10.84 11.60
N ALA A 181 16.99 -11.86 12.06
CA ALA A 181 16.49 -13.23 12.16
C ALA A 181 15.32 -13.34 13.16
N LYS A 182 15.37 -12.56 14.23
CA LYS A 182 14.34 -12.58 15.30
C LYS A 182 13.20 -11.62 15.07
N TYR A 183 13.48 -10.40 14.60
CA TYR A 183 12.53 -9.27 14.55
C TYR A 183 12.39 -8.69 13.15
N GLY A 184 13.02 -9.26 12.14
CA GLY A 184 12.94 -8.76 10.77
C GLY A 184 11.54 -8.90 10.20
N GLN A 185 11.27 -8.09 9.17
CA GLN A 185 10.00 -8.12 8.45
C GLN A 185 10.13 -8.98 7.21
N SER A 186 9.16 -9.86 6.99
CA SER A 186 8.99 -10.52 5.70
C SER A 186 8.67 -9.49 4.63
N THR A 187 9.20 -9.68 3.43
CA THR A 187 8.84 -8.92 2.24
C THR A 187 8.30 -9.84 1.18
N ALA A 188 7.50 -9.32 0.26
CA ALA A 188 6.91 -10.10 -0.81
C ALA A 188 7.05 -9.42 -2.17
N VAL A 189 7.01 -10.23 -3.20
CA VAL A 189 6.64 -9.83 -4.56
C VAL A 189 5.18 -10.19 -4.73
N CYS A 190 4.38 -9.25 -5.19
CA CYS A 190 2.97 -9.43 -5.46
C CYS A 190 2.75 -9.38 -6.97
N HIS A 191 2.26 -10.46 -7.54
CA HIS A 191 1.90 -10.57 -8.94
C HIS A 191 0.38 -10.50 -9.08
N PHE A 192 -0.06 -9.53 -9.83
CA PHE A 192 -1.47 -9.28 -10.16
C PHE A 192 -1.74 -9.82 -11.56
N GLU A 193 -2.63 -10.78 -11.67
CA GLU A 193 -3.07 -11.38 -12.93
C GLU A 193 -4.57 -11.21 -13.06
N ASP A 194 -4.97 -10.16 -13.79
CA ASP A 194 -6.38 -9.82 -14.00
C ASP A 194 -7.20 -9.68 -12.69
N VAL A 195 -6.61 -9.00 -11.71
CA VAL A 195 -7.27 -8.71 -10.43
C VAL A 195 -8.29 -7.59 -10.63
N PHE A 196 -9.56 -7.87 -10.28
CA PHE A 196 -10.67 -6.90 -10.29
C PHE A 196 -10.83 -6.23 -8.95
#